data_665c0084e146df7fb5e6d1b122cd18ec
#
_entry.id   665c0084e146df7fb5e6d1b122cd18ec
#
_cell.length_a   1.000
_cell.length_b   1.000
_cell.length_c   1.000
_cell.angle_alpha   90.00
_cell.angle_beta   90.00
_cell.angle_gamma   90.00
#
_symmetry.space_group_name_H-M   'P 1'
#
loop_
_entity.id
_entity.type
_entity.pdbx_description
1 polymer ?
#
loop_
_entity_poly.entity_id
_entity_poly.type
_entity_poly.pdbx_seq_one_letter_code
_entity_poly.pdbx_strand_id
1 'polypeptide(L)'
;MSNATRTLTFTCIICPIGCRLKVLVRDSAIISIEGNRCPRGTVYAQNEINPKRTLITVIKVERGNLPVVSVKSSEPIPKSLIPKVMEALSEVTVQAPIKIGDIIIQNLLDLGVNIVATRNVEET
;
A
#
# COMPACT_ATOMS: atom_id res chain seq x y z
N MET A 1 -25.40 5.16 -10.41
CA MET A 1 -24.32 4.25 -9.96
C MET A 1 -24.85 2.84 -9.83
N SER A 2 -24.30 1.93 -10.54
CA SER A 2 -24.75 0.55 -10.43
C SER A 2 -24.02 -0.15 -9.27
N ASN A 3 -24.79 -0.62 -8.31
CA ASN A 3 -24.31 -1.53 -7.29
C ASN A 3 -24.32 -2.97 -7.81
N ALA A 4 -23.80 -3.15 -9.03
CA ALA A 4 -23.84 -4.44 -9.68
C ALA A 4 -22.89 -5.42 -9.01
N THR A 5 -23.41 -6.57 -8.61
CA THR A 5 -22.61 -7.68 -8.13
C THR A 5 -21.96 -8.36 -9.33
N ARG A 6 -20.66 -8.58 -9.27
CA ARG A 6 -19.91 -9.28 -10.31
C ARG A 6 -19.35 -10.58 -9.77
N THR A 7 -19.30 -11.58 -10.62
CA THR A 7 -18.61 -12.84 -10.30
C THR A 7 -17.29 -12.87 -11.05
N LEU A 8 -16.20 -13.03 -10.33
CA LEU A 8 -14.86 -13.17 -10.89
C LEU A 8 -14.34 -14.57 -10.58
N THR A 9 -13.62 -15.15 -11.53
CA THR A 9 -13.04 -16.49 -11.37
C THR A 9 -11.54 -16.40 -11.50
N PHE A 10 -10.82 -16.95 -10.51
CA PHE A 10 -9.35 -17.01 -10.48
C PHE A 10 -8.89 -18.43 -10.25
N THR A 11 -7.74 -18.79 -10.82
CA THR A 11 -7.05 -20.02 -10.45
C THR A 11 -6.04 -19.71 -9.37
N CYS A 12 -6.17 -20.35 -8.20
CA CYS A 12 -5.22 -20.15 -7.11
C CYS A 12 -3.85 -20.76 -7.49
N ILE A 13 -2.80 -19.95 -7.43
CA ILE A 13 -1.44 -20.36 -7.76
C ILE A 13 -0.56 -20.61 -6.54
N ILE A 14 -1.10 -20.44 -5.33
CA ILE A 14 -0.33 -20.54 -4.09
C ILE A 14 0.06 -21.99 -3.79
N CYS A 15 -0.80 -22.94 -4.15
CA CYS A 15 -0.51 -24.36 -3.92
C CYS A 15 -0.67 -25.16 -5.23
N PRO A 16 -0.09 -26.39 -5.30
CA PRO A 16 -0.15 -27.20 -6.51
C PRO A 16 -1.56 -27.67 -6.93
N ILE A 17 -2.53 -27.56 -6.04
CA ILE A 17 -3.90 -28.03 -6.29
C ILE A 17 -4.59 -27.20 -7.38
N GLY A 18 -4.23 -25.93 -7.53
CA GLY A 18 -4.80 -25.08 -8.56
C GLY A 18 -6.28 -24.83 -8.40
N CYS A 19 -6.74 -24.52 -7.20
CA CYS A 19 -8.15 -24.28 -6.90
C CYS A 19 -8.70 -23.17 -7.78
N ARG A 20 -9.88 -23.37 -8.37
CA ARG A 20 -10.62 -22.33 -9.04
C ARG A 20 -11.44 -21.57 -8.01
N LEU A 21 -11.16 -20.29 -7.89
CA LEU A 21 -11.82 -19.42 -6.93
C LEU A 21 -12.95 -18.66 -7.62
N LYS A 22 -14.13 -18.74 -7.05
CA LYS A 22 -15.28 -17.96 -7.49
C LYS A 22 -15.54 -16.86 -6.47
N VAL A 23 -15.39 -15.61 -6.90
CA VAL A 23 -15.47 -14.46 -6.01
C VAL A 23 -16.64 -13.57 -6.41
N LEU A 24 -17.54 -13.32 -5.47
CA LEU A 24 -18.62 -12.34 -5.65
C LEU A 24 -18.13 -10.98 -5.13
N VAL A 25 -18.17 -9.98 -6.01
CA VAL A 25 -17.69 -8.62 -5.71
C VAL A 25 -18.81 -7.64 -5.93
N ARG A 26 -18.98 -6.73 -4.97
CA ARG A 26 -19.92 -5.61 -5.08
C ARG A 26 -19.23 -4.34 -4.63
N ASP A 27 -19.19 -3.32 -5.50
CA ASP A 27 -18.52 -2.04 -5.24
C ASP A 27 -17.10 -2.19 -4.72
N SER A 28 -16.31 -3.06 -5.34
CA SER A 28 -14.93 -3.41 -4.95
C SER A 28 -14.82 -4.12 -3.60
N ALA A 29 -15.94 -4.48 -2.99
CA ALA A 29 -15.95 -5.28 -1.76
C ALA A 29 -16.20 -6.75 -2.07
N ILE A 30 -15.45 -7.64 -1.42
CA ILE A 30 -15.65 -9.08 -1.58
C ILE A 30 -16.82 -9.50 -0.71
N ILE A 31 -17.85 -10.06 -1.34
CA ILE A 31 -19.04 -10.59 -0.64
C ILE A 31 -18.82 -12.04 -0.23
N SER A 32 -18.31 -12.86 -1.14
CA SER A 32 -18.05 -14.26 -0.86
C SER A 32 -16.94 -14.81 -1.75
N ILE A 33 -16.25 -15.86 -1.25
CA ILE A 33 -15.22 -16.59 -1.98
C ILE A 33 -15.56 -18.06 -1.88
N GLU A 34 -15.66 -18.74 -3.03
CA GLU A 34 -15.96 -20.15 -3.10
C GLU A 34 -14.87 -20.88 -3.89
N GLY A 35 -14.76 -22.20 -3.67
CA GLY A 35 -13.83 -23.05 -4.42
C GLY A 35 -12.44 -23.14 -3.80
N ASN A 36 -12.15 -22.37 -2.76
CA ASN A 36 -10.87 -22.47 -2.06
C ASN A 36 -10.82 -23.74 -1.19
N ARG A 37 -9.75 -24.50 -1.34
CA ARG A 37 -9.51 -25.71 -0.52
C ARG A 37 -8.61 -25.42 0.68
N CYS A 38 -8.07 -24.21 0.78
CA CYS A 38 -7.23 -23.79 1.88
C CYS A 38 -7.39 -22.29 2.12
N PRO A 39 -7.04 -21.78 3.34
CA PRO A 39 -7.12 -20.34 3.64
C PRO A 39 -6.27 -19.46 2.72
N ARG A 40 -5.19 -20.01 2.12
CA ARG A 40 -4.34 -19.25 1.21
C ARG A 40 -5.07 -18.77 -0.04
N GLY A 41 -6.06 -19.54 -0.53
CA GLY A 41 -6.88 -19.13 -1.66
C GLY A 41 -7.66 -17.86 -1.38
N THR A 42 -8.18 -17.70 -0.17
CA THR A 42 -8.88 -16.49 0.26
C THR A 42 -7.95 -15.28 0.23
N VAL A 43 -6.74 -15.42 0.77
CA VAL A 43 -5.74 -14.34 0.77
C VAL A 43 -5.34 -13.96 -0.66
N TYR A 44 -5.15 -14.95 -1.52
CA TYR A 44 -4.81 -14.72 -2.92
C TYR A 44 -5.89 -13.91 -3.63
N ALA A 45 -7.15 -14.29 -3.48
CA ALA A 45 -8.27 -13.57 -4.09
C ALA A 45 -8.38 -12.14 -3.60
N GLN A 46 -8.18 -11.90 -2.30
CA GLN A 46 -8.20 -10.56 -1.72
C GLN A 46 -7.09 -9.69 -2.31
N ASN A 47 -5.88 -10.23 -2.49
CA ASN A 47 -4.77 -9.49 -3.06
C ASN A 47 -4.97 -9.18 -4.55
N GLU A 48 -5.66 -10.04 -5.30
CA GLU A 48 -5.95 -9.79 -6.71
C GLU A 48 -6.99 -8.68 -6.91
N ILE A 49 -7.93 -8.55 -5.98
CA ILE A 49 -9.01 -7.57 -6.09
C ILE A 49 -8.61 -6.23 -5.47
N ASN A 50 -7.94 -6.26 -4.32
CA ASN A 50 -7.50 -5.07 -3.60
C ASN A 50 -5.98 -5.13 -3.37
N PRO A 51 -5.17 -4.99 -4.43
CA PRO A 51 -3.73 -5.07 -4.28
C PRO A 51 -3.18 -3.94 -3.41
N LYS A 52 -2.20 -4.27 -2.57
CA LYS A 52 -1.49 -3.31 -1.73
C LYS A 52 -0.01 -3.33 -2.07
N ARG A 53 0.63 -2.19 -1.93
CA ARG A 53 2.07 -2.02 -2.19
C ARG A 53 2.72 -1.20 -1.09
N THR A 54 3.94 -1.56 -0.72
CA THR A 54 4.77 -0.71 0.13
C THR A 54 5.24 0.47 -0.71
N LEU A 55 4.92 1.67 -0.28
CA LEU A 55 5.35 2.88 -0.98
C LEU A 55 6.80 3.20 -0.62
N ILE A 56 7.62 3.41 -1.65
CA ILE A 56 8.99 3.89 -1.51
C ILE A 56 9.13 5.13 -2.39
N THR A 57 9.51 6.26 -1.80
CA THR A 57 9.64 7.52 -2.52
C THR A 57 10.64 8.44 -1.81
N VAL A 58 10.62 9.71 -2.15
CA VAL A 58 11.48 10.73 -1.54
C VAL A 58 10.65 11.95 -1.14
N ILE A 59 11.10 12.64 -0.10
CA ILE A 59 10.50 13.88 0.38
C ILE A 59 11.59 14.96 0.38
N LYS A 60 11.21 16.19 0.04
CA LYS A 60 12.11 17.34 0.01
C LYS A 60 12.64 17.67 1.41
N VAL A 61 13.93 17.98 1.48
CA VAL A 61 14.60 18.33 2.73
C VAL A 61 15.19 19.73 2.62
N GLU A 62 14.95 20.52 3.69
CA GLU A 62 15.60 21.82 3.87
C GLU A 62 16.73 21.70 4.87
N ARG A 63 17.81 22.47 4.65
CA ARG A 63 18.98 22.53 5.53
C ARG A 63 19.70 21.20 5.72
N GLY A 64 19.55 20.30 4.74
CA GLY A 64 20.21 19.00 4.76
C GLY A 64 21.37 18.93 3.78
N ASN A 65 22.29 18.02 4.04
CA ASN A 65 23.38 17.71 3.11
C ASN A 65 22.88 17.03 1.83
N LEU A 66 21.60 16.65 1.80
CA LEU A 66 20.92 16.08 0.65
C LEU A 66 19.63 16.88 0.39
N PRO A 67 19.25 17.06 -0.89
CA PRO A 67 18.02 17.80 -1.22
C PRO A 67 16.74 17.03 -0.90
N VAL A 68 16.83 15.71 -0.78
CA VAL A 68 15.69 14.82 -0.50
C VAL A 68 16.12 13.71 0.45
N VAL A 69 15.13 13.11 1.12
CA VAL A 69 15.32 11.94 1.95
C VAL A 69 14.45 10.80 1.43
N SER A 70 15.04 9.61 1.31
CA SER A 70 14.28 8.40 0.96
C SER A 70 13.37 8.01 2.11
N VAL A 71 12.14 7.68 1.78
CA VAL A 71 11.11 7.29 2.75
C VAL A 71 10.35 6.06 2.28
N LYS A 72 9.72 5.38 3.21
CA LYS A 72 8.83 4.26 2.90
C LYS A 72 7.59 4.32 3.78
N SER A 73 6.53 3.66 3.33
CA SER A 73 5.37 3.44 4.18
C SER A 73 5.67 2.35 5.20
N SER A 74 5.20 2.51 6.43
CA SER A 74 5.38 1.51 7.49
C SER A 74 4.64 0.21 7.19
N GLU A 75 3.55 0.31 6.43
CA GLU A 75 2.72 -0.81 6.01
C GLU A 75 2.31 -0.63 4.55
N PRO A 76 1.91 -1.72 3.86
CA PRO A 76 1.42 -1.61 2.50
C PRO A 76 0.20 -0.71 2.38
N ILE A 77 0.14 0.05 1.29
CA ILE A 77 -0.96 0.99 0.99
C ILE A 77 -1.78 0.41 -0.17
N PRO A 78 -3.12 0.53 -0.15
CA PRO A 78 -3.92 0.14 -1.30
C PRO A 78 -3.43 0.83 -2.58
N LYS A 79 -3.21 0.06 -3.63
CA LYS A 79 -2.66 0.56 -4.89
C LYS A 79 -3.46 1.73 -5.46
N SER A 80 -4.78 1.69 -5.30
CA SER A 80 -5.67 2.75 -5.78
C SER A 80 -5.46 4.10 -5.09
N LEU A 81 -4.88 4.11 -3.88
CA LEU A 81 -4.63 5.32 -3.11
C LEU A 81 -3.21 5.89 -3.33
N ILE A 82 -2.32 5.16 -4.00
CA ILE A 82 -0.94 5.61 -4.19
C ILE A 82 -0.86 6.96 -4.91
N PRO A 83 -1.59 7.23 -6.00
CA PRO A 83 -1.54 8.55 -6.64
C PRO A 83 -1.92 9.69 -5.69
N LYS A 84 -2.93 9.47 -4.85
CA LYS A 84 -3.37 10.47 -3.87
C LYS A 84 -2.33 10.68 -2.77
N VAL A 85 -1.69 9.61 -2.33
CA VAL A 85 -0.60 9.67 -1.36
C VAL A 85 0.60 10.41 -1.94
N MET A 86 0.99 10.12 -3.17
CA MET A 86 2.10 10.80 -3.84
C MET A 86 1.84 12.30 -3.99
N GLU A 87 0.62 12.68 -4.30
CA GLU A 87 0.24 14.09 -4.37
C GLU A 87 0.38 14.77 -3.00
N ALA A 88 -0.09 14.14 -1.94
CA ALA A 88 0.06 14.66 -0.59
C ALA A 88 1.54 14.81 -0.19
N LEU A 89 2.36 13.82 -0.52
CA LEU A 89 3.79 13.85 -0.18
C LEU A 89 4.57 14.89 -1.00
N SER A 90 4.12 15.23 -2.20
CA SER A 90 4.78 16.23 -3.05
C SER A 90 4.75 17.63 -2.44
N GLU A 91 3.82 17.89 -1.54
CA GLU A 91 3.67 19.18 -0.86
C GLU A 91 4.41 19.25 0.48
N VAL A 92 5.02 18.14 0.90
CA VAL A 92 5.70 18.05 2.19
C VAL A 92 7.18 18.37 2.03
N THR A 93 7.68 19.22 2.93
CA THR A 93 9.09 19.52 3.07
C THR A 93 9.47 19.33 4.53
N VAL A 94 10.56 18.63 4.80
CA VAL A 94 11.04 18.38 6.15
C VAL A 94 12.40 19.01 6.36
N GLN A 95 12.78 19.25 7.61
CA GLN A 95 14.05 19.85 7.96
C GLN A 95 15.02 18.80 8.50
N ALA A 96 16.28 18.86 8.09
CA ALA A 96 17.34 18.05 8.68
C ALA A 96 17.62 18.54 10.12
N PRO A 97 18.18 17.68 10.99
CA PRO A 97 18.67 16.32 10.71
C PRO A 97 17.54 15.27 10.70
N ILE A 98 17.76 14.21 9.93
CA ILE A 98 16.83 13.09 9.82
C ILE A 98 17.63 11.80 9.98
N LYS A 99 17.11 10.87 10.77
CA LYS A 99 17.74 9.56 10.98
C LYS A 99 16.86 8.44 10.42
N ILE A 100 17.51 7.35 10.01
CA ILE A 100 16.79 6.14 9.58
C ILE A 100 15.81 5.72 10.67
N GLY A 101 14.56 5.47 10.26
CA GLY A 101 13.49 5.09 11.18
C GLY A 101 12.68 6.25 11.74
N ASP A 102 13.12 7.49 11.52
CA ASP A 102 12.33 8.65 11.95
C ASP A 102 10.98 8.67 11.24
N ILE A 103 9.93 8.93 12.02
CA ILE A 103 8.58 9.07 11.48
C ILE A 103 8.46 10.48 10.90
N ILE A 104 8.36 10.56 9.57
CA ILE A 104 8.23 11.82 8.85
C ILE A 104 6.77 12.29 8.87
N ILE A 105 5.84 11.37 8.61
CA ILE A 105 4.40 11.65 8.64
C ILE A 105 3.74 10.53 9.44
N GLN A 106 2.97 10.91 10.43
CA GLN A 106 2.20 9.98 11.25
C GLN A 106 0.77 9.89 10.72
N ASN A 107 0.24 8.67 10.64
CA ASN A 107 -1.14 8.40 10.22
C ASN A 107 -1.51 9.10 8.92
N LEU A 108 -0.77 8.78 7.86
CA LEU A 108 -0.95 9.38 6.54
C LEU A 108 -2.38 9.19 6.03
N LEU A 109 -3.07 10.29 5.73
CA LEU A 109 -4.44 10.31 5.21
C LEU A 109 -5.43 9.42 6.01
N ASP A 110 -5.23 9.32 7.33
CA ASP A 110 -6.05 8.48 8.22
C ASP A 110 -6.06 6.99 7.86
N LEU A 111 -5.01 6.52 7.19
CA LEU A 111 -4.86 5.11 6.81
C LEU A 111 -4.23 4.24 7.90
N GLY A 112 -3.79 4.84 9.01
CA GLY A 112 -3.06 4.13 10.06
C GLY A 112 -1.64 3.75 9.63
N VAL A 113 -1.13 4.36 8.56
CA VAL A 113 0.19 4.10 7.99
C VAL A 113 1.09 5.31 8.22
N ASN A 114 2.32 5.07 8.66
CA ASN A 114 3.31 6.14 8.86
C ASN A 114 4.28 6.16 7.68
N ILE A 115 4.86 7.33 7.43
CA ILE A 115 5.97 7.48 6.48
C ILE A 115 7.25 7.62 7.29
N VAL A 116 8.19 6.72 7.05
CA VAL A 116 9.44 6.66 7.82
C VAL A 116 10.65 6.85 6.91
N ALA A 117 11.68 7.48 7.44
CA ALA A 117 12.94 7.69 6.72
C ALA A 117 13.71 6.39 6.58
N THR A 118 14.29 6.16 5.40
CA THR A 118 15.15 5.01 5.12
C THR A 118 16.61 5.40 4.98
N ARG A 119 16.93 6.66 5.18
CA ARG A 119 18.28 7.20 5.05
C ARG A 119 18.52 8.30 6.08
N ASN A 120 19.78 8.45 6.47
CA ASN A 120 20.20 9.58 7.30
C ASN A 120 20.43 10.82 6.43
N VAL A 121 19.99 11.98 6.92
CA VAL A 121 20.30 13.28 6.33
C VAL A 121 20.82 14.19 7.43
N GLU A 122 22.03 14.68 7.26
CA GLU A 122 22.67 15.55 8.25
C GLU A 122 22.32 17.01 7.97
N GLU A 123 22.33 17.82 9.02
CA GLU A 123 22.15 19.26 8.89
C GLU A 123 23.40 19.91 8.31
N THR A 124 23.21 20.86 7.40
CA THR A 124 24.30 21.66 6.81
C THR A 124 24.43 23.02 7.49
#